data_868d453b563464b0bf55fe0ebfafce7b
#
_entry.id   868d453b563464b0bf55fe0ebfafce7b
#
_cell.length_a   1.000
_cell.length_b   1.000
_cell.length_c   1.000
_cell.angle_alpha   90.00
_cell.angle_beta   90.00
_cell.angle_gamma   90.00
#
_symmetry.space_group_name_H-M   'P 1'
#
loop_
_entity.id
_entity.type
_entity.pdbx_description
1 polymer ?
#
loop_
_entity_poly.entity_id
_entity_poly.type
_entity_poly.pdbx_seq_one_letter_code
_entity_poly.pdbx_strand_id
1 'polypeptide(L)'
;SILVLSLEYFKSGPINKFRSITKDLIFKGSFLVSAPFVYVKDQYYLLQDHLNMYEEFQILRVKNFEVEKIKNEIEFYKSENIRLKKLIDERNIYSEDYLLAKVLLDQQSPFLKSMIINKGYKHGIKLGVAVKDQSYFVGKIINVNLLTSRILLASDLNSKIPVVIEPGGVNAILSGNGNNSFADLEFLPKMNEIKEGSIVYTSGVDGIISPAIPVGKVKIDDGKRYVDFFVNYNQLKF
;
A
#
# COMPACT_ATOMS: atom_id res chain seq x y z
N SER A 1 56.81 -25.88 -12.85
CA SER A 1 56.17 -26.40 -14.08
C SER A 1 57.14 -27.09 -15.03
N ILE A 2 58.40 -26.65 -15.12
CA ILE A 2 59.41 -27.24 -16.01
C ILE A 2 59.79 -28.68 -15.58
N LEU A 3 59.87 -28.98 -14.28
CA LEU A 3 60.15 -30.30 -13.74
C LEU A 3 59.04 -31.35 -14.08
N VAL A 4 57.79 -30.91 -14.16
CA VAL A 4 56.66 -31.80 -14.53
C VAL A 4 56.71 -32.16 -16.03
N LEU A 5 57.08 -31.21 -16.87
CA LEU A 5 57.26 -31.41 -18.33
C LEU A 5 58.44 -32.29 -18.67
N SER A 6 59.56 -32.22 -17.92
CA SER A 6 60.72 -33.09 -18.14
C SER A 6 60.47 -34.57 -17.75
N LEU A 7 59.58 -34.79 -16.79
CA LEU A 7 59.13 -36.12 -16.40
C LEU A 7 58.19 -36.82 -17.42
N GLU A 8 57.61 -36.01 -18.35
CA GLU A 8 56.71 -36.52 -19.38
C GLU A 8 57.49 -37.22 -20.54
N TYR A 9 58.78 -36.91 -20.67
CA TYR A 9 59.62 -37.41 -21.75
C TYR A 9 60.22 -38.85 -21.49
N PHE A 10 60.23 -39.31 -20.22
CA PHE A 10 60.79 -40.62 -19.88
C PHE A 10 59.66 -41.66 -19.69
N LYS A 11 59.39 -42.46 -20.73
CA LYS A 11 58.48 -43.62 -20.71
C LYS A 11 59.15 -44.92 -20.12
N SER A 12 59.37 -44.98 -18.83
CA SER A 12 59.76 -46.22 -18.17
C SER A 12 58.82 -46.58 -17.02
N GLY A 13 58.51 -47.89 -16.91
CA GLY A 13 57.46 -48.42 -16.03
C GLY A 13 57.49 -48.04 -14.54
N PRO A 14 58.63 -47.85 -13.87
CA PRO A 14 58.64 -47.40 -12.47
C PRO A 14 58.23 -45.95 -12.29
N ILE A 15 58.38 -45.12 -13.30
CA ILE A 15 58.06 -43.69 -13.26
C ILE A 15 56.53 -43.44 -13.25
N ASN A 16 55.75 -44.33 -13.85
CA ASN A 16 54.30 -44.24 -13.83
C ASN A 16 53.68 -44.44 -12.43
N LYS A 17 54.30 -45.32 -11.62
CA LYS A 17 53.89 -45.49 -10.21
C LYS A 17 54.23 -44.27 -9.36
N PHE A 18 55.39 -43.67 -9.58
CA PHE A 18 55.78 -42.45 -8.88
C PHE A 18 54.89 -41.23 -9.27
N ARG A 19 54.53 -41.17 -10.54
CA ARG A 19 53.62 -40.14 -11.06
C ARG A 19 52.19 -40.27 -10.49
N SER A 20 51.68 -41.47 -10.28
CA SER A 20 50.37 -41.66 -9.66
C SER A 20 50.39 -41.24 -8.18
N ILE A 21 51.44 -41.61 -7.46
CA ILE A 21 51.61 -41.25 -6.05
C ILE A 21 51.75 -39.73 -5.87
N THR A 22 52.50 -39.06 -6.74
CA THR A 22 52.65 -37.59 -6.66
C THR A 22 51.34 -36.85 -7.03
N LYS A 23 50.59 -37.36 -8.00
CA LYS A 23 49.23 -36.81 -8.32
C LYS A 23 48.28 -36.98 -7.15
N ASP A 24 48.22 -38.14 -6.55
CA ASP A 24 47.36 -38.40 -5.39
C ASP A 24 47.78 -37.58 -4.16
N LEU A 25 49.07 -37.32 -3.97
CA LEU A 25 49.58 -36.49 -2.89
C LEU A 25 49.21 -34.99 -3.11
N ILE A 26 49.29 -34.53 -4.36
CA ILE A 26 48.90 -33.16 -4.73
C ILE A 26 47.40 -32.99 -4.57
N PHE A 27 46.58 -33.93 -5.03
CA PHE A 27 45.13 -33.87 -4.88
C PHE A 27 44.69 -33.97 -3.42
N LYS A 28 45.29 -34.86 -2.62
CA LYS A 28 44.99 -34.92 -1.16
C LYS A 28 45.50 -33.68 -0.41
N GLY A 29 46.68 -33.16 -0.80
CA GLY A 29 47.26 -31.95 -0.23
C GLY A 29 46.44 -30.68 -0.55
N SER A 30 45.92 -30.59 -1.79
CA SER A 30 45.06 -29.44 -2.15
C SER A 30 43.72 -29.43 -1.40
N PHE A 31 43.17 -30.62 -1.14
CA PHE A 31 41.96 -30.78 -0.34
C PHE A 31 42.16 -30.38 1.12
N LEU A 32 43.31 -30.73 1.71
CA LEU A 32 43.68 -30.39 3.08
C LEU A 32 43.92 -28.86 3.26
N VAL A 33 44.38 -28.17 2.22
CA VAL A 33 44.62 -26.72 2.26
C VAL A 33 43.34 -25.94 1.94
N SER A 34 42.45 -26.45 1.09
CA SER A 34 41.22 -25.76 0.70
C SER A 34 40.08 -25.94 1.71
N ALA A 35 40.01 -27.09 2.41
CA ALA A 35 38.96 -27.38 3.37
C ALA A 35 38.85 -26.37 4.52
N PRO A 36 39.95 -25.97 5.19
CA PRO A 36 39.84 -24.95 6.27
C PRO A 36 39.44 -23.56 5.77
N PHE A 37 39.80 -23.20 4.53
CA PHE A 37 39.47 -21.91 3.96
C PHE A 37 37.98 -21.76 3.64
N VAL A 38 37.34 -22.80 3.13
CA VAL A 38 35.90 -22.85 2.89
C VAL A 38 35.15 -22.76 4.23
N TYR A 39 35.62 -23.52 5.24
CA TYR A 39 34.96 -23.52 6.55
C TYR A 39 35.04 -22.14 7.26
N VAL A 40 36.17 -21.46 7.18
CA VAL A 40 36.33 -20.10 7.73
C VAL A 40 35.47 -19.08 7.00
N LYS A 41 35.34 -19.21 5.68
CA LYS A 41 34.50 -18.35 4.85
C LYS A 41 33.01 -18.51 5.21
N ASP A 42 32.54 -19.73 5.37
CA ASP A 42 31.13 -20.00 5.73
C ASP A 42 30.82 -19.50 7.15
N GLN A 43 31.76 -19.65 8.10
CA GLN A 43 31.61 -19.09 9.44
C GLN A 43 31.60 -17.55 9.44
N TYR A 44 32.36 -16.91 8.57
CA TYR A 44 32.36 -15.45 8.43
C TYR A 44 31.03 -14.94 7.89
N TYR A 45 30.44 -15.59 6.88
CA TYR A 45 29.11 -15.21 6.38
C TYR A 45 28.02 -15.43 7.42
N LEU A 46 28.07 -16.53 8.16
CA LEU A 46 27.13 -16.78 9.27
C LEU A 46 27.19 -15.70 10.35
N LEU A 47 28.39 -15.22 10.68
CA LEU A 47 28.56 -14.12 11.64
C LEU A 47 28.03 -12.80 11.08
N GLN A 48 28.28 -12.53 9.80
CA GLN A 48 27.79 -11.31 9.15
C GLN A 48 26.27 -11.30 9.03
N ASP A 49 25.66 -12.43 8.69
CA ASP A 49 24.20 -12.59 8.66
C ASP A 49 23.60 -12.41 10.07
N HIS A 50 24.26 -12.93 11.09
CA HIS A 50 23.82 -12.74 12.48
C HIS A 50 23.89 -11.28 12.92
N LEU A 51 24.92 -10.54 12.53
CA LEU A 51 25.04 -9.11 12.85
C LEU A 51 23.98 -8.29 12.12
N ASN A 52 23.77 -8.56 10.83
CA ASN A 52 22.77 -7.89 10.02
C ASN A 52 21.34 -8.17 10.57
N MET A 53 21.06 -9.41 10.96
CA MET A 53 19.78 -9.81 11.57
C MET A 53 19.57 -9.11 12.93
N TYR A 54 20.64 -8.90 13.71
CA TYR A 54 20.54 -8.18 14.96
C TYR A 54 20.22 -6.70 14.76
N GLU A 55 20.86 -6.03 13.79
CA GLU A 55 20.55 -4.65 13.42
C GLU A 55 19.11 -4.50 12.93
N GLU A 56 18.67 -5.40 12.05
CA GLU A 56 17.29 -5.43 11.55
C GLU A 56 16.28 -5.63 12.69
N PHE A 57 16.59 -6.52 13.63
CA PHE A 57 15.76 -6.74 14.81
C PHE A 57 15.64 -5.48 15.68
N GLN A 58 16.72 -4.74 15.89
CA GLN A 58 16.70 -3.48 16.64
C GLN A 58 15.84 -2.43 15.93
N ILE A 59 15.96 -2.30 14.61
CA ILE A 59 15.16 -1.38 13.80
C ILE A 59 13.67 -1.75 13.89
N LEU A 60 13.34 -3.03 13.76
CA LEU A 60 11.97 -3.52 13.89
C LEU A 60 11.41 -3.28 15.30
N ARG A 61 12.21 -3.43 16.34
CA ARG A 61 11.81 -3.17 17.72
C ARG A 61 11.48 -1.70 17.94
N VAL A 62 12.31 -0.78 17.42
CA VAL A 62 12.05 0.66 17.49
C VAL A 62 10.76 1.02 16.73
N LYS A 63 10.59 0.49 15.52
CA LYS A 63 9.37 0.70 14.73
C LYS A 63 8.11 0.19 15.44
N ASN A 64 8.19 -0.99 16.06
CA ASN A 64 7.07 -1.52 16.84
C ASN A 64 6.71 -0.63 18.03
N PHE A 65 7.71 -0.08 18.71
CA PHE A 65 7.48 0.86 19.81
C PHE A 65 6.80 2.16 19.33
N GLU A 66 7.23 2.69 18.18
CA GLU A 66 6.59 3.86 17.56
C GLU A 66 5.14 3.57 17.16
N VAL A 67 4.89 2.40 16.57
CA VAL A 67 3.52 1.96 16.21
C VAL A 67 2.63 1.84 17.46
N GLU A 68 3.13 1.27 18.52
CA GLU A 68 2.39 1.14 19.77
C GLU A 68 2.08 2.51 20.42
N LYS A 69 3.04 3.44 20.38
CA LYS A 69 2.84 4.82 20.82
C LYS A 69 1.74 5.51 20.01
N ILE A 70 1.81 5.45 18.69
CA ILE A 70 0.80 6.03 17.79
C ILE A 70 -0.58 5.40 18.04
N LYS A 71 -0.65 4.09 18.26
CA LYS A 71 -1.90 3.40 18.58
C LYS A 71 -2.52 3.94 19.86
N ASN A 72 -1.72 4.11 20.91
CA ASN A 72 -2.20 4.66 22.18
C ASN A 72 -2.68 6.12 22.04
N GLU A 73 -1.99 6.94 21.25
CA GLU A 73 -2.42 8.30 20.93
C GLU A 73 -3.76 8.30 20.16
N ILE A 74 -3.92 7.42 19.17
CA ILE A 74 -5.18 7.28 18.43
C ILE A 74 -6.32 6.86 19.37
N GLU A 75 -6.11 5.93 20.27
CA GLU A 75 -7.14 5.52 21.26
C GLU A 75 -7.52 6.67 22.18
N PHE A 76 -6.53 7.45 22.63
CA PHE A 76 -6.77 8.65 23.42
C PHE A 76 -7.64 9.66 22.66
N TYR A 77 -7.26 10.03 21.44
CA TYR A 77 -8.03 10.97 20.63
C TYR A 77 -9.42 10.46 20.24
N LYS A 78 -9.57 9.15 20.04
CA LYS A 78 -10.90 8.54 19.84
C LYS A 78 -11.77 8.72 21.08
N SER A 79 -11.25 8.48 22.25
CA SER A 79 -12.01 8.64 23.51
C SER A 79 -12.38 10.09 23.77
N GLU A 80 -11.45 11.02 23.50
CA GLU A 80 -11.67 12.46 23.59
C GLU A 80 -12.77 12.92 22.60
N ASN A 81 -12.70 12.44 21.36
CA ASN A 81 -13.69 12.74 20.32
C ASN A 81 -15.10 12.24 20.71
N ILE A 82 -15.18 11.03 21.26
CA ILE A 82 -16.45 10.48 21.79
C ILE A 82 -16.98 11.35 22.94
N ARG A 83 -16.10 11.81 23.82
CA ARG A 83 -16.46 12.69 24.93
C ARG A 83 -16.98 14.03 24.42
N LEU A 84 -16.27 14.66 23.46
CA LEU A 84 -16.68 15.92 22.86
C LEU A 84 -18.01 15.80 22.09
N LYS A 85 -18.22 14.71 21.36
CA LYS A 85 -19.50 14.43 20.67
C LYS A 85 -20.67 14.30 21.65
N LYS A 86 -20.46 13.65 22.80
CA LYS A 86 -21.48 13.58 23.85
C LYS A 86 -21.84 14.95 24.44
N LEU A 87 -20.85 15.86 24.52
CA LEU A 87 -21.08 17.23 25.02
C LEU A 87 -21.87 18.11 24.03
N ILE A 88 -21.71 17.84 22.73
CA ILE A 88 -22.39 18.59 21.65
C ILE A 88 -23.77 18.00 21.33
N ASP A 89 -24.17 16.90 21.96
CA ASP A 89 -25.45 16.19 21.75
C ASP A 89 -25.66 15.73 20.29
N GLU A 90 -24.55 15.58 19.55
CA GLU A 90 -24.59 15.02 18.20
C GLU A 90 -24.75 13.48 18.27
N ARG A 91 -26.00 13.02 18.12
CA ARG A 91 -26.34 11.60 17.90
C ARG A 91 -25.92 11.13 16.50
N ASN A 92 -24.63 11.16 16.21
CA ASN A 92 -24.11 10.49 15.01
C ASN A 92 -23.50 9.15 15.40
N ILE A 93 -24.35 8.15 15.50
CA ILE A 93 -23.95 6.76 15.62
C ILE A 93 -23.58 6.30 14.19
N TYR A 94 -22.35 6.55 13.76
CA TYR A 94 -21.78 5.86 12.63
C TYR A 94 -21.29 4.49 13.14
N SER A 95 -22.17 3.50 13.09
CA SER A 95 -21.74 2.10 13.18
C SER A 95 -21.03 1.80 11.85
N GLU A 96 -19.75 1.49 11.89
CA GLU A 96 -18.99 1.09 10.71
C GLU A 96 -19.27 -0.37 10.39
N ASP A 97 -20.49 -0.66 9.93
CA ASP A 97 -20.82 -1.96 9.39
C ASP A 97 -20.38 -2.03 7.93
N TYR A 98 -19.34 -2.81 7.68
CA TYR A 98 -18.84 -3.04 6.32
C TYR A 98 -19.45 -4.29 5.71
N LEU A 99 -19.90 -4.17 4.46
CA LEU A 99 -20.34 -5.31 3.66
C LEU A 99 -19.35 -5.50 2.49
N LEU A 100 -18.72 -6.66 2.45
CA LEU A 100 -17.86 -7.03 1.31
C LEU A 100 -18.72 -7.32 0.08
N ALA A 101 -18.35 -6.72 -1.05
CA ALA A 101 -19.01 -6.87 -2.32
C ALA A 101 -18.01 -7.20 -3.42
N LYS A 102 -18.44 -8.00 -4.42
CA LYS A 102 -17.63 -8.31 -5.60
C LYS A 102 -18.12 -7.48 -6.78
N VAL A 103 -17.21 -6.91 -7.54
CA VAL A 103 -17.54 -6.24 -8.81
C VAL A 103 -17.95 -7.28 -9.83
N LEU A 104 -19.13 -7.09 -10.44
CA LEU A 104 -19.67 -7.93 -11.49
C LEU A 104 -19.39 -7.36 -12.88
N LEU A 105 -19.45 -6.04 -13.00
CA LEU A 105 -19.27 -5.33 -14.25
C LEU A 105 -18.64 -3.97 -13.98
N ASP A 106 -17.58 -3.67 -14.69
CA ASP A 106 -16.99 -2.35 -14.77
C ASP A 106 -17.41 -1.70 -16.09
N GLN A 107 -18.30 -0.73 -16.00
CA GLN A 107 -18.79 0.00 -17.17
C GLN A 107 -18.09 1.36 -17.22
N GLN A 108 -16.97 1.41 -17.93
CA GLN A 108 -16.25 2.64 -18.21
C GLN A 108 -16.66 3.15 -19.61
N SER A 109 -17.44 4.20 -19.63
CA SER A 109 -17.71 4.96 -20.84
C SER A 109 -17.27 6.41 -20.66
N PRO A 110 -17.06 7.19 -21.74
CA PRO A 110 -16.72 8.60 -21.62
C PRO A 110 -17.75 9.43 -20.82
N PHE A 111 -19.01 8.96 -20.78
CA PHE A 111 -20.13 9.68 -20.18
C PHE A 111 -20.60 9.12 -18.84
N LEU A 112 -20.21 7.91 -18.48
CA LEU A 112 -20.62 7.28 -17.22
C LEU A 112 -19.56 6.31 -16.74
N LYS A 113 -18.88 6.66 -15.67
CA LYS A 113 -17.95 5.79 -14.98
C LYS A 113 -18.63 5.17 -13.78
N SER A 114 -19.06 3.92 -13.96
CA SER A 114 -19.84 3.21 -12.94
C SER A 114 -19.46 1.74 -12.89
N MET A 115 -19.63 1.13 -11.71
CA MET A 115 -19.44 -0.30 -11.47
C MET A 115 -20.71 -0.93 -10.94
N ILE A 116 -20.93 -2.21 -11.23
CA ILE A 116 -22.02 -3.00 -10.68
C ILE A 116 -21.43 -4.03 -9.71
N ILE A 117 -21.99 -4.07 -8.49
CA ILE A 117 -21.60 -5.01 -7.45
C ILE A 117 -22.70 -6.04 -7.18
N ASN A 118 -22.28 -7.20 -6.63
CA ASN A 118 -23.16 -8.34 -6.31
C ASN A 118 -23.93 -8.18 -4.99
N LYS A 119 -24.13 -6.97 -4.53
CA LYS A 119 -24.90 -6.65 -3.32
C LYS A 119 -25.96 -5.62 -3.64
N GLY A 120 -27.17 -5.83 -3.10
CA GLY A 120 -28.31 -4.97 -3.35
C GLY A 120 -29.21 -4.84 -2.12
N TYR A 121 -30.47 -4.49 -2.35
CA TYR A 121 -31.45 -4.27 -1.28
C TYR A 121 -31.56 -5.46 -0.30
N LYS A 122 -31.54 -6.70 -0.82
CA LYS A 122 -31.59 -7.91 0.00
C LYS A 122 -30.43 -8.03 1.00
N HIS A 123 -29.36 -7.32 0.77
CA HIS A 123 -28.15 -7.29 1.61
C HIS A 123 -28.06 -6.04 2.50
N GLY A 124 -29.13 -5.23 2.54
CA GLY A 124 -29.15 -4.01 3.34
C GLY A 124 -28.49 -2.79 2.72
N ILE A 125 -28.09 -2.86 1.43
CA ILE A 125 -27.53 -1.71 0.72
C ILE A 125 -28.57 -0.61 0.57
N LYS A 126 -28.16 0.63 0.84
CA LYS A 126 -28.97 1.84 0.68
C LYS A 126 -28.38 2.76 -0.38
N LEU A 127 -29.24 3.59 -0.97
CA LEU A 127 -28.82 4.63 -1.91
C LEU A 127 -27.88 5.64 -1.21
N GLY A 128 -26.87 6.10 -1.91
CA GLY A 128 -25.92 7.13 -1.41
C GLY A 128 -24.77 6.59 -0.56
N VAL A 129 -24.83 5.35 -0.09
CA VAL A 129 -23.77 4.75 0.74
C VAL A 129 -22.44 4.81 0.04
N ALA A 130 -21.39 5.16 0.80
CA ALA A 130 -20.00 5.18 0.32
C ALA A 130 -19.48 3.77 0.03
N VAL A 131 -18.72 3.65 -1.04
CA VAL A 131 -17.96 2.44 -1.37
C VAL A 131 -16.48 2.72 -1.24
N LYS A 132 -15.76 1.80 -0.59
CA LYS A 132 -14.32 1.88 -0.35
C LYS A 132 -13.61 0.68 -0.97
N ASP A 133 -12.41 0.91 -1.47
CA ASP A 133 -11.43 -0.14 -1.72
C ASP A 133 -10.37 -0.05 -0.62
N GLN A 134 -10.24 -1.13 0.16
CA GLN A 134 -9.47 -1.11 1.40
C GLN A 134 -9.92 0.03 2.34
N SER A 135 -9.13 1.10 2.41
CA SER A 135 -9.41 2.28 3.25
C SER A 135 -9.82 3.51 2.45
N TYR A 136 -9.75 3.47 1.13
CA TYR A 136 -9.89 4.63 0.27
C TYR A 136 -11.25 4.73 -0.39
N PHE A 137 -11.74 5.95 -0.56
CA PHE A 137 -13.03 6.23 -1.18
C PHE A 137 -13.02 5.94 -2.68
N VAL A 138 -13.95 5.10 -3.15
CA VAL A 138 -14.12 4.74 -4.58
C VAL A 138 -15.25 5.55 -5.22
N GLY A 139 -16.38 5.65 -4.52
CA GLY A 139 -17.58 6.27 -5.06
C GLY A 139 -18.79 6.06 -4.16
N LYS A 140 -19.99 6.32 -4.69
CA LYS A 140 -21.23 6.16 -3.96
C LYS A 140 -22.25 5.33 -4.72
N ILE A 141 -23.14 4.67 -4.00
CA ILE A 141 -24.26 3.90 -4.57
C ILE A 141 -25.29 4.88 -5.17
N ILE A 142 -25.58 4.74 -6.45
CA ILE A 142 -26.58 5.56 -7.16
C ILE A 142 -27.83 4.79 -7.60
N ASN A 143 -27.77 3.47 -7.58
CA ASN A 143 -28.92 2.62 -7.87
C ASN A 143 -28.82 1.33 -7.07
N VAL A 144 -29.94 0.86 -6.54
CA VAL A 144 -30.03 -0.37 -5.74
C VAL A 144 -31.13 -1.25 -6.33
N ASN A 145 -30.72 -2.40 -6.86
CA ASN A 145 -31.63 -3.46 -7.27
C ASN A 145 -31.73 -4.53 -6.18
N LEU A 146 -32.51 -5.58 -6.40
CA LEU A 146 -32.75 -6.63 -5.40
C LEU A 146 -31.44 -7.31 -4.95
N LEU A 147 -30.57 -7.71 -5.88
CA LEU A 147 -29.32 -8.45 -5.62
C LEU A 147 -28.05 -7.69 -6.01
N THR A 148 -28.18 -6.60 -6.76
CA THR A 148 -27.06 -5.83 -7.29
C THR A 148 -27.24 -4.36 -7.00
N SER A 149 -26.13 -3.59 -7.01
CA SER A 149 -26.18 -2.14 -6.92
C SER A 149 -25.19 -1.53 -7.91
N ARG A 150 -25.45 -0.29 -8.32
CA ARG A 150 -24.58 0.51 -9.18
C ARG A 150 -23.88 1.56 -8.37
N ILE A 151 -22.56 1.64 -8.53
CA ILE A 151 -21.67 2.62 -7.93
C ILE A 151 -21.38 3.68 -8.99
N LEU A 152 -21.50 4.96 -8.65
CA LEU A 152 -20.92 6.07 -9.41
C LEU A 152 -19.53 6.33 -8.85
N LEU A 153 -18.51 6.27 -9.70
CA LEU A 153 -17.12 6.49 -9.30
C LEU A 153 -16.89 7.98 -8.99
N ALA A 154 -15.97 8.28 -8.09
CA ALA A 154 -15.61 9.66 -7.78
C ALA A 154 -15.01 10.41 -8.98
N SER A 155 -14.45 9.68 -9.93
CA SER A 155 -13.89 10.20 -11.18
C SER A 155 -14.93 10.54 -12.26
N ASP A 156 -16.20 10.16 -12.08
CA ASP A 156 -17.28 10.44 -13.05
C ASP A 156 -17.62 11.92 -13.13
N LEU A 157 -17.93 12.42 -14.33
CA LEU A 157 -18.31 13.82 -14.57
C LEU A 157 -19.54 14.30 -13.76
N ASN A 158 -20.42 13.37 -13.39
CA ASN A 158 -21.62 13.66 -12.59
C ASN A 158 -21.38 13.45 -11.09
N SER A 159 -20.18 13.06 -10.70
CA SER A 159 -19.84 12.82 -9.31
C SER A 159 -19.48 14.12 -8.61
N LYS A 160 -20.26 14.46 -7.57
CA LYS A 160 -19.97 15.57 -6.67
C LYS A 160 -20.03 15.04 -5.24
N ILE A 161 -18.92 15.17 -4.52
CA ILE A 161 -18.72 14.63 -3.18
C ILE A 161 -18.29 15.76 -2.25
N PRO A 162 -19.00 16.01 -1.15
CA PRO A 162 -18.57 16.94 -0.13
C PRO A 162 -17.32 16.42 0.57
N VAL A 163 -16.26 17.22 0.61
CA VAL A 163 -14.96 16.85 1.16
C VAL A 163 -14.43 17.90 2.13
N VAL A 164 -13.52 17.49 2.98
CA VAL A 164 -12.73 18.34 3.86
C VAL A 164 -11.25 18.12 3.59
N ILE A 165 -10.49 19.20 3.55
CA ILE A 165 -9.04 19.18 3.26
C ILE A 165 -8.29 19.44 4.55
N GLU A 166 -7.43 18.50 4.93
CA GLU A 166 -6.61 18.57 6.14
C GLU A 166 -5.10 18.70 5.82
N PRO A 167 -4.30 19.37 6.65
CA PRO A 167 -4.72 20.14 7.85
C PRO A 167 -5.35 21.47 7.47
N GLY A 168 -6.34 21.91 8.19
CA GLY A 168 -6.98 23.21 7.99
C GLY A 168 -8.51 23.16 7.99
N GLY A 169 -9.11 21.98 7.89
CA GLY A 169 -10.56 21.80 7.95
C GLY A 169 -11.31 22.51 6.83
N VAL A 170 -10.68 22.69 5.64
CA VAL A 170 -11.27 23.44 4.55
C VAL A 170 -12.30 22.59 3.81
N ASN A 171 -13.56 23.02 3.83
CA ASN A 171 -14.62 22.35 3.10
C ASN A 171 -14.57 22.70 1.60
N ALA A 172 -14.82 21.71 0.76
CA ALA A 172 -14.87 21.82 -0.69
C ALA A 172 -15.82 20.77 -1.28
N ILE A 173 -16.09 20.88 -2.58
CA ILE A 173 -16.75 19.85 -3.35
C ILE A 173 -15.72 19.21 -4.28
N LEU A 174 -15.53 17.92 -4.16
CA LEU A 174 -14.78 17.11 -5.13
C LEU A 174 -15.68 16.87 -6.33
N SER A 175 -15.28 17.33 -7.49
CA SER A 175 -15.99 17.16 -8.77
C SER A 175 -15.18 16.27 -9.69
N GLY A 176 -15.74 15.11 -10.07
CA GLY A 176 -15.11 14.26 -11.06
C GLY A 176 -15.04 14.97 -12.42
N ASN A 177 -13.94 14.81 -13.11
CA ASN A 177 -13.69 15.42 -14.42
C ASN A 177 -13.51 14.39 -15.55
N GLY A 178 -13.89 13.14 -15.28
CA GLY A 178 -13.73 12.05 -16.24
C GLY A 178 -12.33 11.45 -16.29
N ASN A 179 -11.38 11.95 -15.51
CA ASN A 179 -10.04 11.37 -15.40
C ASN A 179 -9.99 10.33 -14.27
N ASN A 180 -9.30 9.20 -14.50
CA ASN A 180 -9.18 8.13 -13.50
C ASN A 180 -8.11 8.42 -12.42
N SER A 181 -7.28 9.44 -12.62
CA SER A 181 -6.19 9.73 -11.69
C SER A 181 -6.48 10.92 -10.78
N PHE A 182 -7.30 11.88 -11.24
CA PHE A 182 -7.54 13.10 -10.47
C PHE A 182 -8.97 13.66 -10.66
N ALA A 183 -9.38 14.49 -9.72
CA ALA A 183 -10.64 15.23 -9.75
C ALA A 183 -10.41 16.70 -9.39
N ASP A 184 -11.35 17.54 -9.76
CA ASP A 184 -11.28 18.98 -9.50
C ASP A 184 -11.85 19.31 -8.11
N LEU A 185 -11.38 20.42 -7.52
CA LEU A 185 -11.92 20.99 -6.29
C LEU A 185 -12.72 22.25 -6.61
N GLU A 186 -14.00 22.20 -6.31
CA GLU A 186 -14.93 23.32 -6.47
C GLU A 186 -15.24 23.98 -5.12
N PHE A 187 -15.69 25.24 -5.15
CA PHE A 187 -16.16 26.01 -3.98
C PHE A 187 -15.09 26.20 -2.89
N LEU A 188 -13.84 26.33 -3.29
CA LEU A 188 -12.78 26.67 -2.36
C LEU A 188 -12.91 28.14 -1.89
N PRO A 189 -12.86 28.41 -0.57
CA PRO A 189 -12.81 29.77 -0.07
C PRO A 189 -11.58 30.53 -0.60
N LYS A 190 -11.69 31.84 -0.82
CA LYS A 190 -10.64 32.66 -1.46
C LYS A 190 -9.34 32.80 -0.65
N MET A 191 -9.39 32.62 0.66
CA MET A 191 -8.26 32.79 1.58
C MET A 191 -7.92 31.42 2.23
N ASN A 192 -7.26 30.53 1.50
CA ASN A 192 -6.96 29.21 2.03
C ASN A 192 -5.49 28.90 1.99
N GLU A 193 -4.98 28.47 3.09
CA GLU A 193 -3.67 27.86 3.24
C GLU A 193 -3.67 26.36 2.84
N ILE A 194 -4.35 26.04 1.74
CA ILE A 194 -4.26 24.66 1.23
C ILE A 194 -2.87 24.47 0.63
N LYS A 195 -2.10 23.60 1.25
CA LYS A 195 -0.75 23.25 0.81
C LYS A 195 -0.79 22.04 -0.13
N GLU A 196 0.14 22.00 -1.04
CA GLU A 196 0.36 20.78 -1.81
C GLU A 196 0.66 19.60 -0.87
N GLY A 197 0.08 18.42 -1.17
CA GLY A 197 0.18 17.25 -0.32
C GLY A 197 -0.85 17.16 0.80
N SER A 198 -1.70 18.20 1.01
CA SER A 198 -2.83 18.12 1.95
C SER A 198 -3.73 16.96 1.62
N ILE A 199 -4.23 16.27 2.64
CA ILE A 199 -5.06 15.06 2.45
C ILE A 199 -6.53 15.47 2.40
N VAL A 200 -7.25 14.88 1.44
CA VAL A 200 -8.67 15.12 1.23
C VAL A 200 -9.47 13.94 1.77
N TYR A 201 -10.45 14.22 2.62
CA TYR A 201 -11.35 13.24 3.21
C TYR A 201 -12.81 13.58 2.85
N THR A 202 -13.68 12.58 2.87
CA THR A 202 -15.13 12.84 2.83
C THR A 202 -15.55 13.61 4.08
N SER A 203 -16.44 14.62 3.93
CA SER A 203 -16.85 15.49 5.04
C SER A 203 -18.01 14.94 5.87
N GLY A 204 -18.85 14.08 5.26
CA GLY A 204 -20.07 13.58 5.91
C GLY A 204 -21.20 14.60 6.07
N VAL A 205 -21.06 15.79 5.52
CA VAL A 205 -22.06 16.90 5.67
C VAL A 205 -23.41 16.55 5.05
N ASP A 206 -23.44 15.68 4.04
CA ASP A 206 -24.67 15.19 3.41
C ASP A 206 -25.44 14.18 4.29
N GLY A 207 -24.89 13.75 5.43
CA GLY A 207 -25.48 12.77 6.34
C GLY A 207 -25.62 11.35 5.78
N ILE A 208 -25.11 11.09 4.57
CA ILE A 208 -25.23 9.81 3.85
C ILE A 208 -23.85 9.15 3.72
N ILE A 209 -22.85 9.91 3.30
CA ILE A 209 -21.48 9.45 3.18
C ILE A 209 -20.80 9.57 4.54
N SER A 210 -20.24 8.48 5.05
CA SER A 210 -19.45 8.52 6.30
C SER A 210 -18.31 9.52 6.18
N PRO A 211 -18.05 10.37 7.18
CA PRO A 211 -16.92 11.27 7.19
C PRO A 211 -15.59 10.54 7.35
N ALA A 212 -14.49 11.25 7.09
CA ALA A 212 -13.11 10.80 7.32
C ALA A 212 -12.66 9.60 6.45
N ILE A 213 -13.28 9.36 5.30
CA ILE A 213 -12.78 8.40 4.33
C ILE A 213 -11.74 9.11 3.45
N PRO A 214 -10.48 8.64 3.40
CA PRO A 214 -9.46 9.27 2.57
C PRO A 214 -9.79 9.13 1.08
N VAL A 215 -9.68 10.23 0.33
CA VAL A 215 -9.97 10.29 -1.11
C VAL A 215 -8.68 10.40 -1.92
N GLY A 216 -7.80 11.32 -1.54
CA GLY A 216 -6.57 11.60 -2.27
C GLY A 216 -5.75 12.72 -1.64
N LYS A 217 -4.78 13.23 -2.40
CA LYS A 217 -3.91 14.33 -2.01
C LYS A 217 -4.12 15.53 -2.94
N VAL A 218 -4.07 16.73 -2.37
CA VAL A 218 -4.08 17.96 -3.15
C VAL A 218 -2.78 18.10 -3.93
N LYS A 219 -2.89 18.35 -5.22
CA LYS A 219 -1.82 18.82 -6.09
C LYS A 219 -2.16 20.20 -6.63
N ILE A 220 -1.12 20.99 -6.89
CA ILE A 220 -1.25 22.35 -7.41
C ILE A 220 -0.45 22.41 -8.72
N ASP A 221 -1.14 22.75 -9.81
CA ASP A 221 -0.53 22.93 -11.13
C ASP A 221 -1.13 24.17 -11.79
N ASP A 222 -0.28 25.08 -12.28
CA ASP A 222 -0.67 26.38 -12.87
C ASP A 222 -1.71 27.14 -12.04
N GLY A 223 -1.61 27.10 -10.70
CA GLY A 223 -2.53 27.75 -9.79
C GLY A 223 -3.90 27.06 -9.63
N LYS A 224 -4.15 25.99 -10.37
CA LYS A 224 -5.32 25.12 -10.19
C LYS A 224 -5.03 24.07 -9.14
N ARG A 225 -6.05 23.80 -8.32
CA ARG A 225 -5.97 22.78 -7.26
C ARG A 225 -6.84 21.59 -7.67
N TYR A 226 -6.26 20.40 -7.68
CA TYR A 226 -6.94 19.14 -7.96
C TYR A 226 -6.54 18.09 -6.94
N VAL A 227 -7.30 17.02 -6.89
CA VAL A 227 -7.06 15.89 -5.98
C VAL A 227 -6.56 14.71 -6.77
N ASP A 228 -5.35 14.25 -6.49
CA ASP A 228 -4.78 13.02 -6.99
C ASP A 228 -5.32 11.86 -6.14
N PHE A 229 -6.07 10.94 -6.73
CA PHE A 229 -6.74 9.86 -6.02
C PHE A 229 -5.76 8.86 -5.41
N PHE A 230 -6.08 8.33 -4.23
CA PHE A 230 -5.36 7.19 -3.67
C PHE A 230 -5.74 5.88 -4.36
N VAL A 231 -6.94 5.81 -4.91
CA VAL A 231 -7.48 4.63 -5.58
C VAL A 231 -7.02 4.59 -7.03
N ASN A 232 -6.54 3.43 -7.47
CA ASN A 232 -6.30 3.18 -8.89
C ASN A 232 -7.56 2.61 -9.53
N TYR A 233 -8.35 3.44 -10.18
CA TYR A 233 -9.59 3.04 -10.84
C TYR A 233 -9.42 2.05 -12.00
N ASN A 234 -8.20 1.85 -12.50
CA ASN A 234 -7.91 0.86 -13.54
C ASN A 234 -7.62 -0.54 -12.97
N GLN A 235 -7.44 -0.66 -11.66
CA GLN A 235 -7.03 -1.89 -10.99
C GLN A 235 -7.85 -2.19 -9.72
N LEU A 236 -9.11 -1.74 -9.67
CA LEU A 236 -9.99 -2.06 -8.56
C LEU A 236 -10.17 -3.59 -8.48
N LYS A 237 -9.55 -4.20 -7.46
CA LYS A 237 -9.68 -5.62 -7.13
C LYS A 237 -10.49 -5.72 -5.83
N PHE A 238 -11.61 -6.39 -5.93
CA PHE A 238 -12.47 -6.72 -4.79
C PHE A 238 -12.45 -8.23 -4.53
#